data_6a89fdad196e2d694244f327a3b93dbb
#
_entry.id   6a89fdad196e2d694244f327a3b93dbb
#
_cell.length_a   1.000
_cell.length_b   1.000
_cell.length_c   1.000
_cell.angle_alpha   90.00
_cell.angle_beta   90.00
_cell.angle_gamma   90.00
#
_symmetry.space_group_name_H-M   'P 1'
#
loop_
_entity.id
_entity.type
_entity.pdbx_description
1 polymer ?
#
loop_
_entity_poly.entity_id
_entity_poly.type
_entity_poly.pdbx_seq_one_letter_code
_entity_poly.pdbx_strand_id
1 'polypeptide(L)'
;MPSQFDLRIRSVDDVRLYDIVEFHELEAPRLFAQNGALAAQSLRNSGLESIVLAVGDVEYTWDLDDDGSLRIRRGDFGRARADLSEAWFSDLIGNLRSAVAVLVSGEPVMTRGNIMHLIAWESTMRSLVDGWPSYEVGSLSFTDLDGDPLDLSRSFRLEDDPAEMMRFLSQAGFLLLKGVFTTEEVAVMNREVDVLQRSATPEDDTTWYATIAGENEPRCVRVNDLPDGALGISMTERLGGFVGFCEANHEFDHIDVLMKPVDVVEGISDLPWHKDCSLGLHSYQCLQIVCGVSLTASGPDNGQLGVVAGSHRVNLSQFGLSADIDLPQVFISTEPGDVTVHTSCTLHCSTPPIHSPRRVAYSTFMMEGDTKALETRLREVRDQAGRDTFAPS
;
A
#
# COMPACT_ATOMS: atom_id res chain seq x y z
N MET A 1 7.19 19.53 12.21
CA MET A 1 6.11 19.81 11.22
C MET A 1 5.56 18.45 10.82
N PRO A 2 4.25 18.27 10.59
CA PRO A 2 3.79 17.01 10.06
C PRO A 2 4.52 16.75 8.76
N SER A 3 4.97 15.52 8.53
CA SER A 3 5.62 15.10 7.30
C SER A 3 4.73 15.48 6.12
N GLN A 4 5.30 16.00 5.05
CA GLN A 4 4.55 16.28 3.81
C GLN A 4 4.16 15.01 3.05
N PHE A 5 4.56 13.82 3.55
CA PHE A 5 4.42 12.56 2.87
C PHE A 5 3.13 11.81 3.17
N ASP A 6 2.59 11.93 4.37
CA ASP A 6 1.38 11.22 4.75
C ASP A 6 0.48 12.08 5.62
N LEU A 7 -0.74 12.28 5.17
CA LEU A 7 -1.78 12.98 5.94
C LEU A 7 -2.32 12.15 7.13
N ARG A 8 -1.93 10.87 7.22
CA ARG A 8 -2.41 9.93 8.24
C ARG A 8 -1.43 9.73 9.39
N ILE A 9 -0.40 10.55 9.52
CA ILE A 9 0.58 10.44 10.60
C ILE A 9 -0.14 10.54 11.95
N ARG A 10 -0.02 9.48 12.73
CA ARG A 10 -0.55 9.37 14.09
C ARG A 10 0.51 8.78 15.00
N SER A 11 0.39 9.07 16.30
CA SER A 11 1.19 8.40 17.30
C SER A 11 0.73 6.95 17.51
N VAL A 12 1.66 6.05 17.75
CA VAL A 12 1.35 4.68 18.19
C VAL A 12 0.52 4.69 19.49
N ASP A 13 0.66 5.72 20.31
CA ASP A 13 -0.11 5.89 21.53
C ASP A 13 -1.61 6.18 21.29
N ASP A 14 -1.97 6.60 20.06
CA ASP A 14 -3.38 6.81 19.67
C ASP A 14 -4.12 5.50 19.36
N VAL A 15 -3.41 4.36 19.32
CA VAL A 15 -4.02 3.05 19.07
C VAL A 15 -4.97 2.68 20.18
N ARG A 16 -6.22 2.44 19.82
CA ARG A 16 -7.27 1.98 20.75
C ARG A 16 -8.25 1.04 20.05
N LEU A 17 -9.03 0.33 20.83
CA LEU A 17 -10.14 -0.45 20.30
C LEU A 17 -11.36 0.44 20.10
N TYR A 18 -12.12 0.13 19.05
CA TYR A 18 -13.40 0.75 18.75
C TYR A 18 -14.52 -0.29 18.90
N ASP A 19 -15.43 -0.02 19.82
CA ASP A 19 -16.68 -0.76 19.91
C ASP A 19 -17.70 -0.22 18.91
N ILE A 20 -18.45 -1.08 18.22
CA ILE A 20 -19.37 -0.66 17.17
C ILE A 20 -20.50 0.23 17.70
N VAL A 21 -21.01 -0.01 18.90
CA VAL A 21 -22.09 0.80 19.49
C VAL A 21 -21.54 2.14 19.97
N GLU A 22 -20.43 2.09 20.72
CA GLU A 22 -19.79 3.29 21.23
C GLU A 22 -19.38 4.24 20.09
N PHE A 23 -18.77 3.69 19.03
CA PHE A 23 -18.40 4.47 17.87
C PHE A 23 -19.62 5.14 17.23
N HIS A 24 -20.66 4.37 16.89
CA HIS A 24 -21.81 4.91 16.15
C HIS A 24 -22.71 5.82 16.98
N GLU A 25 -22.88 5.56 18.28
CA GLU A 25 -23.81 6.33 19.13
C GLU A 25 -23.14 7.55 19.80
N LEU A 26 -21.82 7.50 20.04
CA LEU A 26 -21.12 8.57 20.79
C LEU A 26 -20.11 9.32 19.94
N GLU A 27 -19.30 8.63 19.14
CA GLU A 27 -18.20 9.28 18.40
C GLU A 27 -18.65 9.79 17.03
N ALA A 28 -19.32 8.95 16.24
CA ALA A 28 -19.76 9.31 14.91
C ALA A 28 -20.62 10.59 14.88
N PRO A 29 -21.54 10.87 15.83
CA PRO A 29 -22.26 12.15 15.86
C PRO A 29 -21.35 13.37 15.99
N ARG A 30 -20.22 13.28 16.73
CA ARG A 30 -19.27 14.37 16.86
C ARG A 30 -18.46 14.56 15.60
N LEU A 31 -17.99 13.45 15.01
CA LEU A 31 -17.27 13.45 13.74
C LEU A 31 -18.14 13.97 12.61
N PHE A 32 -19.42 13.66 12.65
CA PHE A 32 -20.42 14.15 11.69
C PHE A 32 -20.54 15.67 11.69
N ALA A 33 -20.55 16.29 12.88
CA ALA A 33 -20.61 17.74 12.99
C ALA A 33 -19.36 18.42 12.38
N GLN A 34 -18.24 17.73 12.34
CA GLN A 34 -16.96 18.23 11.82
C GLN A 34 -16.76 17.87 10.35
N ASN A 35 -16.96 16.63 9.99
CA ASN A 35 -16.52 16.02 8.73
C ASN A 35 -17.67 15.42 7.89
N GLY A 36 -18.92 15.53 8.32
CA GLY A 36 -20.06 14.88 7.66
C GLY A 36 -20.23 15.28 6.20
N ALA A 37 -19.95 16.54 5.85
CA ALA A 37 -19.99 17.02 4.46
C ALA A 37 -18.91 16.37 3.58
N LEU A 38 -17.69 16.20 4.11
CA LEU A 38 -16.59 15.51 3.43
C LEU A 38 -16.93 14.04 3.17
N ALA A 39 -17.46 13.37 4.20
CA ALA A 39 -17.85 11.96 4.10
C ALA A 39 -19.02 11.76 3.13
N ALA A 40 -20.02 12.66 3.12
CA ALA A 40 -21.10 12.63 2.14
C ALA A 40 -20.58 12.81 0.71
N GLN A 41 -19.63 13.72 0.50
CA GLN A 41 -18.99 13.89 -0.81
C GLN A 41 -18.22 12.63 -1.23
N SER A 42 -17.47 12.04 -0.31
CA SER A 42 -16.73 10.81 -0.56
C SER A 42 -17.65 9.64 -0.93
N LEU A 43 -18.78 9.49 -0.23
CA LEU A 43 -19.75 8.44 -0.52
C LEU A 43 -20.38 8.62 -1.92
N ARG A 44 -20.69 9.87 -2.33
CA ARG A 44 -21.14 10.15 -3.70
C ARG A 44 -20.08 9.79 -4.74
N ASN A 45 -18.82 10.16 -4.50
CA ASN A 45 -17.71 9.92 -5.43
C ASN A 45 -17.39 8.43 -5.58
N SER A 46 -17.61 7.63 -4.53
CA SER A 46 -17.34 6.18 -4.56
C SER A 46 -18.34 5.38 -5.41
N GLY A 47 -19.48 5.96 -5.77
CA GLY A 47 -20.58 5.26 -6.43
C GLY A 47 -21.28 4.21 -5.56
N LEU A 48 -20.94 4.13 -4.28
CA LEU A 48 -21.58 3.23 -3.32
C LEU A 48 -22.88 3.85 -2.83
N GLU A 49 -24.01 3.16 -3.03
CA GLU A 49 -25.33 3.66 -2.58
C GLU A 49 -25.48 3.55 -1.06
N SER A 50 -25.10 2.40 -0.49
CA SER A 50 -25.21 2.14 0.94
C SER A 50 -24.45 0.88 1.34
N ILE A 51 -23.97 0.85 2.59
CA ILE A 51 -23.34 -0.33 3.19
C ILE A 51 -23.82 -0.51 4.62
N VAL A 52 -24.00 -1.77 5.02
CA VAL A 52 -24.22 -2.19 6.40
C VAL A 52 -22.92 -2.71 6.97
N LEU A 53 -22.56 -2.21 8.13
CA LEU A 53 -21.48 -2.77 8.96
C LEU A 53 -22.14 -3.49 10.14
N ALA A 54 -21.83 -4.75 10.32
CA ALA A 54 -22.35 -5.57 11.40
C ALA A 54 -21.22 -6.21 12.21
N VAL A 55 -21.41 -6.26 13.53
CA VAL A 55 -20.56 -7.02 14.47
C VAL A 55 -21.49 -7.78 15.39
N GLY A 56 -21.48 -9.10 15.28
CA GLY A 56 -22.46 -9.96 15.96
C GLY A 56 -23.89 -9.58 15.56
N ASP A 57 -24.75 -9.30 16.54
CA ASP A 57 -26.15 -8.92 16.33
C ASP A 57 -26.35 -7.40 16.19
N VAL A 58 -25.28 -6.62 16.18
CA VAL A 58 -25.34 -5.15 16.09
C VAL A 58 -24.99 -4.71 14.67
N GLU A 59 -25.83 -3.87 14.09
CA GLU A 59 -25.68 -3.44 12.71
C GLU A 59 -26.03 -1.96 12.52
N TYR A 60 -25.27 -1.28 11.66
CA TYR A 60 -25.49 0.10 11.26
C TYR A 60 -25.38 0.26 9.76
N THR A 61 -26.30 1.00 9.19
CA THR A 61 -26.29 1.36 7.76
C THR A 61 -25.74 2.76 7.55
N TRP A 62 -24.81 2.87 6.63
CA TRP A 62 -24.30 4.12 6.10
C TRP A 62 -24.90 4.34 4.71
N ASP A 63 -25.65 5.43 4.54
CA ASP A 63 -26.26 5.82 3.26
C ASP A 63 -26.31 7.36 3.13
N LEU A 64 -26.86 7.84 2.02
CA LEU A 64 -27.23 9.23 1.87
C LEU A 64 -28.74 9.37 2.09
N ASP A 65 -29.14 10.46 2.72
CA ASP A 65 -30.54 10.85 2.78
C ASP A 65 -30.98 11.59 1.52
N ASP A 66 -32.24 12.05 1.50
CA ASP A 66 -32.84 12.67 0.33
C ASP A 66 -32.23 14.03 -0.07
N ASP A 67 -31.54 14.71 0.87
CA ASP A 67 -30.82 15.96 0.61
C ASP A 67 -29.34 15.73 0.25
N GLY A 68 -28.90 14.47 0.24
CA GLY A 68 -27.54 14.07 -0.09
C GLY A 68 -26.55 14.18 1.05
N SER A 69 -27.02 14.38 2.29
CA SER A 69 -26.17 14.30 3.49
C SER A 69 -25.90 12.85 3.87
N LEU A 70 -24.73 12.58 4.45
CA LEU A 70 -24.44 11.26 4.99
C LEU A 70 -25.42 10.97 6.13
N ARG A 71 -25.97 9.78 6.15
CA ARG A 71 -26.81 9.28 7.24
C ARG A 71 -26.27 7.96 7.75
N ILE A 72 -26.17 7.85 9.08
CA ILE A 72 -25.83 6.61 9.76
C ILE A 72 -27.00 6.26 10.68
N ARG A 73 -27.52 5.03 10.56
CA ARG A 73 -28.66 4.55 11.34
C ARG A 73 -28.54 3.10 11.72
N ARG A 74 -28.99 2.77 12.90
CA ARG A 74 -29.02 1.40 13.40
C ARG A 74 -29.99 0.55 12.59
N GLY A 75 -29.58 -0.64 12.19
CA GLY A 75 -30.36 -1.60 11.41
C GLY A 75 -29.81 -1.85 10.02
N ASP A 76 -30.33 -2.88 9.36
CA ASP A 76 -29.95 -3.31 8.00
C ASP A 76 -30.91 -2.72 6.96
N PHE A 77 -30.43 -1.69 6.27
CA PHE A 77 -31.15 -1.02 5.17
C PHE A 77 -30.26 -0.89 3.92
N GLY A 78 -29.07 -1.51 3.94
CA GLY A 78 -28.06 -1.29 2.91
C GLY A 78 -28.15 -2.28 1.75
N ARG A 79 -27.56 -1.88 0.60
CA ARG A 79 -27.41 -2.75 -0.57
C ARG A 79 -26.20 -3.68 -0.48
N ALA A 80 -25.17 -3.28 0.24
CA ALA A 80 -24.04 -4.12 0.60
C ALA A 80 -24.03 -4.38 2.11
N ARG A 81 -23.43 -5.49 2.54
CA ARG A 81 -23.30 -5.82 3.96
C ARG A 81 -21.97 -6.51 4.23
N ALA A 82 -21.25 -5.99 5.21
CA ALA A 82 -20.05 -6.58 5.78
C ALA A 82 -20.31 -7.02 7.23
N ASP A 83 -20.21 -8.32 7.50
CA ASP A 83 -20.25 -8.91 8.84
C ASP A 83 -18.80 -9.04 9.32
N LEU A 84 -18.39 -8.15 10.19
CA LEU A 84 -17.01 -8.00 10.67
C LEU A 84 -16.86 -8.64 12.06
N SER A 85 -15.65 -9.11 12.34
CA SER A 85 -15.27 -9.32 13.75
C SER A 85 -15.10 -7.96 14.44
N GLU A 86 -15.14 -7.95 15.77
CA GLU A 86 -14.83 -6.74 16.55
C GLU A 86 -13.44 -6.20 16.22
N ALA A 87 -12.47 -7.10 16.00
CA ALA A 87 -11.11 -6.73 15.63
C ALA A 87 -11.06 -6.06 14.25
N TRP A 88 -11.74 -6.62 13.23
CA TRP A 88 -11.79 -6.00 11.91
C TRP A 88 -12.49 -4.65 11.93
N PHE A 89 -13.63 -4.54 12.64
CA PHE A 89 -14.31 -3.26 12.78
C PHE A 89 -13.39 -2.21 13.42
N SER A 90 -12.78 -2.56 14.55
CA SER A 90 -11.88 -1.68 15.27
C SER A 90 -10.68 -1.24 14.44
N ASP A 91 -10.03 -2.18 13.74
CA ASP A 91 -8.86 -1.89 12.93
C ASP A 91 -9.19 -1.03 11.71
N LEU A 92 -10.34 -1.25 11.05
CA LEU A 92 -10.81 -0.42 9.95
C LEU A 92 -11.10 1.02 10.41
N ILE A 93 -11.81 1.19 11.53
CA ILE A 93 -12.08 2.53 12.08
C ILE A 93 -10.78 3.22 12.48
N GLY A 94 -9.90 2.50 13.18
CA GLY A 94 -8.62 2.99 13.68
C GLY A 94 -7.53 3.18 12.61
N ASN A 95 -7.81 2.80 11.34
CA ASN A 95 -6.82 2.83 10.24
C ASN A 95 -5.56 1.99 10.54
N LEU A 96 -5.73 0.84 11.19
CA LEU A 96 -4.66 -0.12 11.48
C LEU A 96 -4.54 -1.18 10.39
N ARG A 97 -5.65 -1.60 9.83
CA ARG A 97 -5.74 -2.44 8.64
C ARG A 97 -6.77 -1.84 7.69
N SER A 98 -6.54 -2.00 6.41
CA SER A 98 -7.43 -1.51 5.37
C SER A 98 -8.49 -2.54 4.96
N ALA A 99 -9.48 -2.12 4.18
CA ALA A 99 -10.41 -3.04 3.53
C ALA A 99 -9.71 -3.98 2.52
N VAL A 100 -8.53 -3.59 1.99
CA VAL A 100 -7.70 -4.46 1.14
C VAL A 100 -7.04 -5.56 1.96
N ALA A 101 -6.64 -5.29 3.20
CA ALA A 101 -6.14 -6.33 4.11
C ALA A 101 -7.23 -7.39 4.40
N VAL A 102 -8.51 -7.01 4.47
CA VAL A 102 -9.62 -7.97 4.55
C VAL A 102 -9.69 -8.85 3.30
N LEU A 103 -9.51 -8.26 2.10
CA LEU A 103 -9.46 -9.03 0.86
C LEU A 103 -8.31 -10.05 0.87
N VAL A 104 -7.13 -9.62 1.30
CA VAL A 104 -5.92 -10.48 1.33
C VAL A 104 -6.03 -11.58 2.38
N SER A 105 -6.70 -11.33 3.51
CA SER A 105 -6.91 -12.36 4.56
C SER A 105 -7.76 -13.54 4.08
N GLY A 106 -8.54 -13.36 3.01
CA GLY A 106 -9.46 -14.38 2.51
C GLY A 106 -10.68 -14.61 3.41
N GLU A 107 -10.87 -13.83 4.47
CA GLU A 107 -12.04 -13.96 5.35
C GLU A 107 -13.33 -13.54 4.62
N PRO A 108 -14.38 -14.36 4.64
CA PRO A 108 -15.63 -14.10 3.92
C PRO A 108 -16.53 -13.11 4.67
N VAL A 109 -16.10 -11.87 4.81
CA VAL A 109 -16.84 -10.84 5.56
C VAL A 109 -18.06 -10.29 4.82
N MET A 110 -18.10 -10.38 3.47
CA MET A 110 -19.20 -9.83 2.70
C MET A 110 -20.33 -10.86 2.56
N THR A 111 -21.45 -10.62 3.22
CA THR A 111 -22.67 -11.46 3.15
C THR A 111 -23.69 -10.93 2.13
N ARG A 112 -23.51 -9.69 1.68
CA ARG A 112 -24.26 -9.08 0.58
C ARG A 112 -23.38 -8.09 -0.15
N GLY A 113 -23.37 -8.15 -1.50
CA GLY A 113 -22.44 -7.43 -2.33
C GLY A 113 -21.09 -8.14 -2.46
N ASN A 114 -20.02 -7.39 -2.63
CA ASN A 114 -18.65 -7.92 -2.74
C ASN A 114 -17.65 -7.00 -2.03
N ILE A 115 -16.42 -7.45 -1.88
CA ILE A 115 -15.38 -6.75 -1.14
C ILE A 115 -15.06 -5.34 -1.69
N MET A 116 -15.29 -5.10 -2.98
CA MET A 116 -15.08 -3.78 -3.57
C MET A 116 -16.02 -2.71 -2.98
N HIS A 117 -17.18 -3.10 -2.42
CA HIS A 117 -18.05 -2.18 -1.71
C HIS A 117 -17.43 -1.73 -0.37
N LEU A 118 -16.74 -2.63 0.33
CA LEU A 118 -16.04 -2.30 1.57
C LEU A 118 -14.82 -1.42 1.27
N ILE A 119 -14.06 -1.73 0.22
CA ILE A 119 -12.92 -0.92 -0.25
C ILE A 119 -13.37 0.48 -0.67
N ALA A 120 -14.49 0.60 -1.38
CA ALA A 120 -15.06 1.90 -1.77
C ALA A 120 -15.54 2.70 -0.56
N TRP A 121 -16.15 2.03 0.44
CA TRP A 121 -16.60 2.68 1.66
C TRP A 121 -15.44 3.21 2.51
N GLU A 122 -14.28 2.59 2.48
CA GLU A 122 -13.13 2.98 3.29
C GLU A 122 -12.74 4.46 3.08
N SER A 123 -12.79 4.97 1.85
CA SER A 123 -12.53 6.39 1.58
C SER A 123 -13.54 7.32 2.29
N THR A 124 -14.81 6.89 2.37
CA THR A 124 -15.86 7.62 3.10
C THR A 124 -15.59 7.63 4.60
N MET A 125 -15.20 6.49 5.13
CA MET A 125 -14.84 6.33 6.53
C MET A 125 -13.61 7.19 6.89
N ARG A 126 -12.58 7.23 6.03
CA ARG A 126 -11.41 8.11 6.21
C ARG A 126 -11.81 9.59 6.18
N SER A 127 -12.74 9.97 5.30
CA SER A 127 -13.28 11.34 5.27
C SER A 127 -14.00 11.69 6.57
N LEU A 128 -14.77 10.76 7.14
CA LEU A 128 -15.48 11.00 8.41
C LEU A 128 -14.54 11.03 9.61
N VAL A 129 -13.72 9.98 9.76
CA VAL A 129 -12.91 9.77 10.97
C VAL A 129 -11.69 10.70 11.00
N ASP A 130 -11.00 10.83 9.88
CA ASP A 130 -9.73 11.56 9.80
C ASP A 130 -9.89 12.98 9.23
N GLY A 131 -11.08 13.35 8.75
CA GLY A 131 -11.31 14.62 8.10
C GLY A 131 -10.56 14.77 6.77
N TRP A 132 -10.23 13.66 6.13
CA TRP A 132 -9.44 13.64 4.92
C TRP A 132 -10.37 13.66 3.68
N PRO A 133 -10.39 14.76 2.91
CA PRO A 133 -11.30 14.87 1.78
C PRO A 133 -10.96 13.84 0.70
N SER A 134 -11.97 13.25 0.07
CA SER A 134 -11.75 12.44 -1.13
C SER A 134 -11.12 13.29 -2.24
N TYR A 135 -10.35 12.63 -3.10
CA TYR A 135 -9.68 13.30 -4.19
C TYR A 135 -10.71 13.99 -5.13
N GLU A 136 -10.40 15.22 -5.49
CA GLU A 136 -11.13 15.98 -6.49
C GLU A 136 -10.23 16.25 -7.70
N VAL A 137 -10.76 16.04 -8.90
CA VAL A 137 -10.08 16.29 -10.18
C VAL A 137 -9.51 17.71 -10.21
N GLY A 138 -8.22 17.83 -10.54
CA GLY A 138 -7.51 19.09 -10.61
C GLY A 138 -7.08 19.68 -9.27
N SER A 139 -7.30 18.98 -8.13
CA SER A 139 -6.93 19.51 -6.81
C SER A 139 -5.43 19.44 -6.49
N LEU A 140 -4.64 18.62 -7.22
CA LEU A 140 -3.21 18.50 -7.04
C LEU A 140 -2.41 19.24 -8.11
N SER A 141 -1.35 19.88 -7.65
CA SER A 141 -0.28 20.40 -8.51
C SER A 141 1.06 19.78 -8.12
N PHE A 142 1.96 19.69 -9.07
CA PHE A 142 3.31 19.16 -8.90
C PHE A 142 4.30 20.29 -9.19
N THR A 143 5.10 20.67 -8.20
CA THR A 143 6.07 21.76 -8.34
C THR A 143 7.42 21.33 -7.77
N ASP A 144 8.50 21.81 -8.41
CA ASP A 144 9.87 21.69 -7.94
C ASP A 144 10.18 22.67 -6.78
N LEU A 145 11.46 22.81 -6.41
CA LEU A 145 11.90 23.70 -5.33
C LEU A 145 11.69 25.20 -5.66
N ASP A 146 11.70 25.56 -6.92
CA ASP A 146 11.52 26.92 -7.39
C ASP A 146 10.07 27.29 -7.60
N GLY A 147 9.16 26.30 -7.51
CA GLY A 147 7.71 26.45 -7.74
C GLY A 147 7.29 26.25 -9.19
N ASP A 148 8.23 25.87 -10.05
CA ASP A 148 7.95 25.54 -11.44
C ASP A 148 7.30 24.14 -11.58
N PRO A 149 6.59 23.86 -12.68
CA PRO A 149 5.99 22.54 -12.91
C PRO A 149 7.05 21.42 -12.87
N LEU A 150 6.78 20.39 -12.05
CA LEU A 150 7.68 19.24 -11.90
C LEU A 150 7.67 18.37 -13.15
N ASP A 151 8.85 18.09 -13.71
CA ASP A 151 9.02 17.11 -14.79
C ASP A 151 8.98 15.68 -14.21
N LEU A 152 7.82 15.03 -14.27
CA LEU A 152 7.62 13.67 -13.76
C LEU A 152 8.41 12.59 -14.52
N SER A 153 9.03 12.90 -15.65
CA SER A 153 9.92 12.01 -16.40
C SER A 153 11.39 12.07 -15.95
N ARG A 154 11.72 13.01 -15.06
CA ARG A 154 13.07 13.20 -14.54
C ARG A 154 13.57 11.96 -13.81
N SER A 155 14.82 11.60 -14.04
CA SER A 155 15.56 10.60 -13.26
C SER A 155 16.73 11.26 -12.55
N PHE A 156 17.23 10.62 -11.52
CA PHE A 156 18.30 11.10 -10.65
C PHE A 156 19.45 10.10 -10.58
N ARG A 157 20.56 10.55 -10.02
CA ARG A 157 21.69 9.73 -9.58
C ARG A 157 21.86 9.91 -8.08
N LEU A 158 22.56 8.98 -7.42
CA LEU A 158 22.81 9.10 -5.97
C LEU A 158 23.59 10.37 -5.58
N GLU A 159 24.35 10.95 -6.52
CA GLU A 159 25.16 12.14 -6.31
C GLU A 159 24.39 13.45 -6.55
N ASP A 160 23.16 13.39 -7.04
CA ASP A 160 22.33 14.58 -7.28
C ASP A 160 21.91 15.24 -5.97
N ASP A 161 21.43 16.48 -6.04
CA ASP A 161 21.02 17.23 -4.85
C ASP A 161 19.92 16.50 -4.07
N PRO A 162 20.17 16.12 -2.82
CA PRO A 162 19.17 15.46 -1.98
C PRO A 162 17.87 16.27 -1.82
N ALA A 163 17.96 17.61 -1.79
CA ALA A 163 16.77 18.45 -1.64
C ALA A 163 15.84 18.36 -2.86
N GLU A 164 16.42 18.29 -4.08
CA GLU A 164 15.63 18.09 -5.30
C GLU A 164 15.00 16.69 -5.33
N MET A 165 15.77 15.64 -4.99
CA MET A 165 15.25 14.27 -4.91
C MET A 165 14.12 14.16 -3.89
N MET A 166 14.28 14.76 -2.71
CA MET A 166 13.27 14.77 -1.67
C MET A 166 12.02 15.54 -2.08
N ARG A 167 12.20 16.70 -2.73
CA ARG A 167 11.07 17.46 -3.27
C ARG A 167 10.29 16.63 -4.28
N PHE A 168 11.01 15.98 -5.22
CA PHE A 168 10.39 15.13 -6.23
C PHE A 168 9.61 13.99 -5.58
N LEU A 169 10.24 13.23 -4.68
CA LEU A 169 9.59 12.12 -3.97
C LEU A 169 8.35 12.58 -3.19
N SER A 170 8.43 13.72 -2.49
CA SER A 170 7.32 14.28 -1.72
C SER A 170 6.14 14.70 -2.60
N GLN A 171 6.40 15.18 -3.80
CA GLN A 171 5.35 15.59 -4.73
C GLN A 171 4.78 14.42 -5.51
N ALA A 172 5.64 13.56 -6.04
CA ALA A 172 5.27 12.49 -6.96
C ALA A 172 4.98 11.14 -6.27
N GLY A 173 5.61 10.86 -5.11
CA GLY A 173 5.52 9.60 -4.39
C GLY A 173 6.44 8.51 -4.93
N PHE A 174 7.24 8.83 -5.94
CA PHE A 174 8.22 7.93 -6.54
C PHE A 174 9.41 8.71 -7.07
N LEU A 175 10.51 8.02 -7.39
CA LEU A 175 11.59 8.52 -8.24
C LEU A 175 12.36 7.36 -8.89
N LEU A 176 13.19 7.68 -9.88
CA LEU A 176 14.09 6.75 -10.56
C LEU A 176 15.54 7.17 -10.32
N LEU A 177 16.33 6.29 -9.72
CA LEU A 177 17.77 6.42 -9.58
C LEU A 177 18.47 5.61 -10.67
N LYS A 178 19.32 6.26 -11.46
CA LYS A 178 20.03 5.63 -12.58
C LYS A 178 21.40 5.16 -12.17
N GLY A 179 21.75 3.90 -12.57
CA GLY A 179 23.09 3.35 -12.45
C GLY A 179 23.62 3.24 -11.02
N VAL A 180 22.75 2.89 -10.07
CA VAL A 180 23.10 2.72 -8.65
C VAL A 180 24.02 1.52 -8.46
N PHE A 181 23.78 0.46 -9.21
CA PHE A 181 24.61 -0.77 -9.18
C PHE A 181 25.27 -0.99 -10.53
N THR A 182 26.51 -1.46 -10.50
CA THR A 182 27.27 -1.81 -11.71
C THR A 182 26.77 -3.12 -12.33
N THR A 183 27.13 -3.35 -13.58
CA THR A 183 26.80 -4.62 -14.28
C THR A 183 27.35 -5.83 -13.55
N GLU A 184 28.54 -5.73 -12.96
CA GLU A 184 29.19 -6.80 -12.19
C GLU A 184 28.43 -7.11 -10.91
N GLU A 185 27.96 -6.08 -10.19
CA GLU A 185 27.14 -6.22 -8.98
C GLU A 185 25.79 -6.85 -9.32
N VAL A 186 25.13 -6.41 -10.36
CA VAL A 186 23.89 -7.01 -10.86
C VAL A 186 24.09 -8.49 -11.25
N ALA A 187 25.24 -8.82 -11.84
CA ALA A 187 25.56 -10.22 -12.15
C ALA A 187 25.79 -11.08 -10.88
N VAL A 188 26.33 -10.49 -9.79
CA VAL A 188 26.38 -11.17 -8.47
C VAL A 188 24.98 -11.43 -7.96
N MET A 189 24.15 -10.40 -7.86
CA MET A 189 22.77 -10.52 -7.38
C MET A 189 21.97 -11.55 -8.17
N ASN A 190 22.06 -11.56 -9.50
CA ASN A 190 21.37 -12.55 -10.32
C ASN A 190 21.80 -13.98 -10.05
N ARG A 191 23.11 -14.23 -9.75
CA ARG A 191 23.57 -15.57 -9.38
C ARG A 191 22.97 -16.03 -8.04
N GLU A 192 22.91 -15.12 -7.06
CA GLU A 192 22.27 -15.44 -5.77
C GLU A 192 20.77 -15.70 -5.94
N VAL A 193 20.05 -14.91 -6.77
CA VAL A 193 18.65 -15.16 -7.12
C VAL A 193 18.49 -16.55 -7.76
N ASP A 194 19.40 -16.97 -8.65
CA ASP A 194 19.37 -18.31 -9.23
C ASP A 194 19.57 -19.41 -8.19
N VAL A 195 20.36 -19.15 -7.14
CA VAL A 195 20.54 -20.09 -6.01
C VAL A 195 19.25 -20.15 -5.19
N LEU A 196 18.71 -19.01 -4.78
CA LEU A 196 17.45 -18.91 -4.03
C LEU A 196 16.31 -19.63 -4.76
N GLN A 197 16.13 -19.35 -6.06
CA GLN A 197 15.07 -19.96 -6.85
C GLN A 197 15.19 -21.49 -6.94
N ARG A 198 16.43 -22.04 -7.01
CA ARG A 198 16.65 -23.49 -7.04
C ARG A 198 16.49 -24.18 -5.69
N SER A 199 16.73 -23.47 -4.60
CA SER A 199 16.62 -23.99 -3.22
C SER A 199 15.23 -23.81 -2.62
N ALA A 200 14.41 -22.94 -3.20
CA ALA A 200 13.03 -22.70 -2.76
C ALA A 200 12.19 -23.98 -2.84
N THR A 201 11.31 -24.17 -1.87
CA THR A 201 10.34 -25.28 -1.85
C THR A 201 8.92 -24.72 -1.64
N PRO A 202 7.88 -25.39 -2.18
CA PRO A 202 6.49 -24.95 -2.00
C PRO A 202 6.00 -24.98 -0.55
N GLU A 203 6.71 -25.70 0.33
CA GLU A 203 6.40 -25.79 1.76
C GLU A 203 6.92 -24.58 2.57
N ASP A 204 7.75 -23.75 1.93
CA ASP A 204 8.28 -22.53 2.54
C ASP A 204 7.27 -21.40 2.38
N ASP A 205 6.72 -20.88 3.47
CA ASP A 205 5.71 -19.82 3.50
C ASP A 205 6.25 -18.45 3.05
N THR A 206 7.57 -18.30 2.92
CA THR A 206 8.22 -17.12 2.33
C THR A 206 8.34 -17.18 0.81
N THR A 207 7.92 -18.29 0.16
CA THR A 207 8.06 -18.49 -1.28
C THR A 207 6.72 -18.57 -1.99
N TRP A 208 6.65 -17.99 -3.19
CA TRP A 208 5.45 -18.06 -4.05
C TRP A 208 5.78 -18.73 -5.37
N TYR A 209 4.80 -19.46 -5.88
CA TYR A 209 4.93 -20.27 -7.10
C TYR A 209 3.89 -19.87 -8.14
N ALA A 210 4.25 -20.05 -9.40
CA ALA A 210 3.34 -19.88 -10.53
C ALA A 210 3.44 -21.06 -11.51
N THR A 211 2.32 -21.42 -12.12
CA THR A 211 2.26 -22.38 -13.22
C THR A 211 2.53 -21.66 -14.53
N ILE A 212 3.45 -22.18 -15.34
CA ILE A 212 3.89 -21.58 -16.59
C ILE A 212 3.50 -22.51 -17.74
N ALA A 213 2.99 -21.94 -18.83
CA ALA A 213 2.58 -22.73 -19.99
C ALA A 213 3.75 -23.57 -20.53
N GLY A 214 3.51 -24.88 -20.68
CA GLY A 214 4.50 -25.83 -21.17
C GLY A 214 5.50 -26.36 -20.15
N GLU A 215 5.40 -25.95 -18.88
CA GLU A 215 6.15 -26.54 -17.78
C GLU A 215 5.31 -27.56 -17.02
N ASN A 216 5.96 -28.60 -16.48
CA ASN A 216 5.28 -29.66 -15.75
C ASN A 216 5.13 -29.34 -14.26
N GLU A 217 6.02 -28.51 -13.72
CA GLU A 217 6.09 -28.16 -12.30
C GLU A 217 5.96 -26.66 -12.13
N PRO A 218 5.30 -26.19 -11.05
CA PRO A 218 5.26 -24.78 -10.70
C PRO A 218 6.67 -24.24 -10.46
N ARG A 219 6.91 -23.00 -10.89
CA ARG A 219 8.19 -22.31 -10.71
C ARG A 219 8.10 -21.31 -9.57
N CYS A 220 9.10 -21.23 -8.71
CA CYS A 220 9.23 -20.17 -7.74
C CYS A 220 9.33 -18.81 -8.46
N VAL A 221 8.43 -17.90 -8.12
CA VAL A 221 8.34 -16.55 -8.73
C VAL A 221 8.56 -15.42 -7.73
N ARG A 222 8.59 -15.73 -6.43
CA ARG A 222 8.90 -14.76 -5.38
C ARG A 222 9.54 -15.46 -4.18
N VAL A 223 10.51 -14.77 -3.58
CA VAL A 223 11.12 -15.11 -2.29
C VAL A 223 11.07 -13.86 -1.43
N ASN A 224 10.45 -13.95 -0.25
CA ASN A 224 10.25 -12.83 0.67
C ASN A 224 11.19 -12.92 1.88
N ASP A 225 11.23 -11.83 2.64
CA ASP A 225 11.84 -11.71 3.97
C ASP A 225 13.34 -12.06 4.01
N LEU A 226 14.06 -11.77 2.93
CA LEU A 226 15.50 -12.00 2.88
C LEU A 226 16.24 -10.93 3.70
N PRO A 227 17.29 -11.33 4.46
CA PRO A 227 18.12 -10.38 5.21
C PRO A 227 19.02 -9.54 4.29
N ASP A 228 19.54 -8.43 4.85
CA ASP A 228 20.55 -7.62 4.16
C ASP A 228 21.77 -8.47 3.79
N GLY A 229 22.30 -8.23 2.61
CA GLY A 229 23.43 -9.01 2.06
C GLY A 229 23.06 -10.36 1.46
N ALA A 230 21.79 -10.82 1.52
CA ALA A 230 21.37 -12.10 0.95
C ALA A 230 21.63 -12.22 -0.57
N LEU A 231 21.72 -11.09 -1.26
CA LEU A 231 22.04 -11.03 -2.70
C LEU A 231 23.53 -10.75 -2.95
N GLY A 232 24.42 -11.01 -1.98
CA GLY A 232 25.86 -10.79 -2.08
C GLY A 232 26.29 -9.32 -1.99
N ILE A 233 25.35 -8.40 -1.78
CA ILE A 233 25.56 -6.95 -1.65
C ILE A 233 24.64 -6.41 -0.56
N SER A 234 25.18 -5.56 0.33
CA SER A 234 24.37 -4.88 1.35
C SER A 234 23.56 -3.74 0.74
N MET A 235 22.25 -3.83 0.87
CA MET A 235 21.32 -2.75 0.46
C MET A 235 21.39 -1.59 1.44
N THR A 236 21.61 -1.87 2.72
CA THR A 236 21.80 -0.82 3.74
C THR A 236 23.02 0.04 3.44
N GLU A 237 24.15 -0.56 3.07
CA GLU A 237 25.36 0.20 2.71
C GLU A 237 25.16 1.05 1.44
N ARG A 238 24.43 0.53 0.45
CA ARG A 238 24.26 1.19 -0.83
C ARG A 238 23.15 2.26 -0.83
N LEU A 239 22.02 1.95 -0.23
CA LEU A 239 20.79 2.77 -0.30
C LEU A 239 20.52 3.54 0.99
N GLY A 240 21.11 3.13 2.12
CA GLY A 240 20.84 3.74 3.43
C GLY A 240 21.16 5.25 3.48
N GLY A 241 22.20 5.69 2.77
CA GLY A 241 22.52 7.11 2.65
C GLY A 241 21.41 7.92 1.94
N PHE A 242 20.84 7.37 0.86
CA PHE A 242 19.70 7.98 0.16
C PHE A 242 18.44 7.97 1.05
N VAL A 243 18.11 6.82 1.64
CA VAL A 243 16.93 6.69 2.49
C VAL A 243 17.03 7.56 3.74
N GLY A 244 18.23 7.74 4.29
CA GLY A 244 18.48 8.64 5.43
C GLY A 244 18.24 10.13 5.14
N PHE A 245 18.13 10.55 3.88
CA PHE A 245 17.70 11.91 3.53
C PHE A 245 16.19 12.10 3.69
N CYS A 246 15.41 11.02 3.69
CA CYS A 246 14.00 11.09 4.04
C CYS A 246 13.88 11.54 5.51
N GLU A 247 13.08 12.57 5.81
CA GLU A 247 13.00 13.30 7.10
C GLU A 247 12.74 12.42 8.35
N ALA A 248 12.73 11.10 8.21
CA ALA A 248 12.49 10.15 9.27
C ALA A 248 13.63 9.13 9.32
N ASN A 249 13.92 8.65 10.52
CA ASN A 249 14.85 7.54 10.69
C ASN A 249 14.25 6.27 10.09
N HIS A 250 14.80 5.85 8.95
CA HIS A 250 14.42 4.60 8.31
C HIS A 250 15.48 3.54 8.57
N GLU A 251 15.02 2.37 8.95
CA GLU A 251 15.83 1.17 9.09
C GLU A 251 15.49 0.18 7.98
N PHE A 252 16.50 -0.56 7.54
CA PHE A 252 16.29 -1.67 6.63
C PHE A 252 15.43 -2.74 7.34
N ASP A 253 14.43 -3.25 6.62
CA ASP A 253 13.54 -4.30 7.10
C ASP A 253 13.86 -5.63 6.40
N HIS A 254 13.59 -5.74 5.11
CA HIS A 254 13.81 -6.98 4.35
C HIS A 254 14.08 -6.73 2.87
N ILE A 255 14.43 -7.81 2.15
CA ILE A 255 14.47 -7.87 0.68
C ILE A 255 13.45 -8.91 0.20
N ASP A 256 12.63 -8.51 -0.76
CA ASP A 256 11.80 -9.41 -1.55
C ASP A 256 12.35 -9.52 -2.97
N VAL A 257 12.52 -10.73 -3.48
CA VAL A 257 12.92 -10.94 -4.86
C VAL A 257 11.73 -11.39 -5.68
N LEU A 258 11.36 -10.62 -6.69
CA LEU A 258 10.30 -10.94 -7.62
C LEU A 258 10.89 -11.35 -8.98
N MET A 259 10.53 -12.55 -9.41
CA MET A 259 10.90 -13.13 -10.69
C MET A 259 9.64 -13.33 -11.51
N LYS A 260 9.42 -12.48 -12.51
CA LYS A 260 8.22 -12.52 -13.36
C LYS A 260 8.54 -13.25 -14.66
N PRO A 261 8.18 -14.53 -14.82
CA PRO A 261 8.30 -15.22 -16.09
C PRO A 261 7.24 -14.75 -17.07
N VAL A 262 7.44 -15.03 -18.35
CA VAL A 262 6.40 -14.95 -19.39
C VAL A 262 5.47 -16.16 -19.31
N ASP A 263 4.31 -16.09 -19.96
CA ASP A 263 3.37 -17.21 -20.15
C ASP A 263 2.86 -17.84 -18.84
N VAL A 264 2.66 -17.04 -17.78
CA VAL A 264 2.03 -17.49 -16.55
C VAL A 264 0.56 -17.83 -16.80
N VAL A 265 0.17 -19.05 -16.42
CA VAL A 265 -1.21 -19.56 -16.54
C VAL A 265 -1.96 -19.40 -15.22
N GLU A 266 -1.27 -19.61 -14.11
CA GLU A 266 -1.82 -19.50 -12.75
C GLU A 266 -0.72 -18.98 -11.81
N GLY A 267 -1.11 -18.10 -10.90
CA GLY A 267 -0.18 -17.45 -9.97
C GLY A 267 0.05 -15.98 -10.35
N ILE A 268 1.10 -15.36 -9.79
CA ILE A 268 1.37 -13.95 -9.96
C ILE A 268 2.17 -13.69 -11.23
N SER A 269 1.57 -12.97 -12.20
CA SER A 269 2.29 -12.43 -13.35
C SER A 269 2.18 -10.91 -13.47
N ASP A 270 1.14 -10.35 -12.90
CA ASP A 270 0.92 -8.91 -12.78
C ASP A 270 0.54 -8.57 -11.34
N LEU A 271 0.78 -7.33 -10.99
CA LEU A 271 0.28 -6.77 -9.74
C LEU A 271 -0.67 -5.64 -10.12
N PRO A 272 -1.98 -5.77 -9.83
CA PRO A 272 -2.95 -4.72 -10.11
C PRO A 272 -2.61 -3.45 -9.34
N TRP A 273 -3.25 -2.33 -9.66
CA TRP A 273 -3.10 -1.09 -8.93
C TRP A 273 -3.41 -1.28 -7.45
N HIS A 274 -2.42 -1.03 -6.58
CA HIS A 274 -2.51 -1.19 -5.12
C HIS A 274 -1.55 -0.25 -4.42
N LYS A 275 -1.74 -0.11 -3.11
CA LYS A 275 -0.79 0.51 -2.19
C LYS A 275 -0.22 -0.58 -1.29
N ASP A 276 1.09 -0.68 -1.15
CA ASP A 276 1.73 -1.72 -0.32
C ASP A 276 1.26 -1.66 1.12
N CYS A 277 1.17 -0.45 1.69
CA CYS A 277 0.70 -0.24 3.05
C CYS A 277 -0.73 -0.75 3.30
N SER A 278 -1.50 -1.04 2.26
CA SER A 278 -2.87 -1.53 2.40
C SER A 278 -2.99 -3.05 2.48
N LEU A 279 -1.92 -3.79 2.17
CA LEU A 279 -1.96 -5.25 2.08
C LEU A 279 -1.90 -5.96 3.43
N GLY A 280 -1.43 -5.29 4.47
CA GLY A 280 -1.25 -5.86 5.80
C GLY A 280 -1.61 -4.89 6.92
N LEU A 281 -0.83 -4.94 7.97
CA LEU A 281 -0.91 -4.00 9.06
C LEU A 281 -0.36 -2.65 8.60
N HIS A 282 -1.17 -1.61 8.70
CA HIS A 282 -0.72 -0.24 8.44
C HIS A 282 0.32 0.18 9.47
N SER A 283 1.40 0.80 8.99
CA SER A 283 2.22 1.64 9.83
C SER A 283 1.45 2.93 10.16
N TYR A 284 1.44 3.31 11.42
CA TYR A 284 0.80 4.56 11.85
C TYR A 284 1.45 5.80 11.26
N GLN A 285 2.69 5.71 10.87
CA GLN A 285 3.44 6.79 10.24
C GLN A 285 3.54 6.64 8.71
N CYS A 286 3.26 5.46 8.19
CA CYS A 286 3.10 5.14 6.77
C CYS A 286 4.15 5.79 5.82
N LEU A 287 5.40 5.87 6.28
CA LEU A 287 6.53 6.40 5.52
C LEU A 287 7.48 5.29 5.03
N GLN A 288 6.99 4.08 4.91
CA GLN A 288 7.76 2.99 4.35
C GLN A 288 8.23 3.36 2.94
N ILE A 289 9.51 3.14 2.67
CA ILE A 289 10.14 3.36 1.37
C ILE A 289 10.52 2.01 0.77
N VAL A 290 10.13 1.80 -0.46
CA VAL A 290 10.44 0.61 -1.24
C VAL A 290 11.39 0.97 -2.37
N CYS A 291 12.56 0.33 -2.40
CA CYS A 291 13.61 0.50 -3.38
C CYS A 291 13.71 -0.74 -4.27
N GLY A 292 13.20 -0.67 -5.50
CA GLY A 292 13.23 -1.78 -6.45
C GLY A 292 14.48 -1.78 -7.32
N VAL A 293 15.46 -2.63 -7.02
CA VAL A 293 16.69 -2.81 -7.80
C VAL A 293 16.38 -3.64 -9.04
N SER A 294 16.55 -3.06 -10.23
CA SER A 294 16.34 -3.75 -11.49
C SER A 294 17.48 -4.73 -11.79
N LEU A 295 17.21 -6.02 -11.70
CA LEU A 295 18.17 -7.09 -12.01
C LEU A 295 18.16 -7.45 -13.50
N THR A 296 17.09 -7.09 -14.20
CA THR A 296 16.95 -7.14 -15.66
C THR A 296 16.37 -5.82 -16.14
N ALA A 297 16.52 -5.48 -17.41
CA ALA A 297 15.83 -4.34 -17.99
C ALA A 297 14.31 -4.48 -17.86
N SER A 298 13.59 -3.40 -17.68
CA SER A 298 12.14 -3.38 -17.70
C SER A 298 11.60 -2.24 -18.59
N GLY A 299 10.49 -2.52 -19.27
CA GLY A 299 9.82 -1.62 -20.18
C GLY A 299 8.40 -2.09 -20.47
N PRO A 300 7.72 -1.53 -21.50
CA PRO A 300 6.33 -1.82 -21.81
C PRO A 300 6.04 -3.31 -22.04
N ASP A 301 7.01 -4.04 -22.56
CA ASP A 301 6.84 -5.44 -22.99
C ASP A 301 7.32 -6.47 -21.95
N ASN A 302 7.87 -6.03 -20.83
CA ASN A 302 8.42 -6.95 -19.83
C ASN A 302 8.15 -6.54 -18.37
N GLY A 303 6.96 -5.99 -18.13
CA GLY A 303 6.45 -5.88 -16.78
C GLY A 303 6.96 -4.69 -15.98
N GLN A 304 7.08 -3.52 -16.62
CA GLN A 304 7.53 -2.29 -15.95
C GLN A 304 6.62 -1.87 -14.78
N LEU A 305 7.19 -1.09 -13.88
CA LEU A 305 6.46 -0.44 -12.80
C LEU A 305 5.64 0.73 -13.35
N GLY A 306 4.35 0.76 -13.04
CA GLY A 306 3.49 1.90 -13.22
C GLY A 306 3.16 2.54 -11.89
N VAL A 307 3.16 3.86 -11.80
CA VAL A 307 2.83 4.62 -10.59
C VAL A 307 1.82 5.72 -10.91
N VAL A 308 0.94 6.03 -9.97
CA VAL A 308 0.04 7.18 -10.03
C VAL A 308 0.65 8.30 -9.20
N ALA A 309 1.24 9.29 -9.88
CA ALA A 309 1.92 10.41 -9.22
C ALA A 309 0.97 11.14 -8.25
N GLY A 310 1.45 11.44 -7.05
CA GLY A 310 0.70 12.18 -6.04
C GLY A 310 -0.39 11.39 -5.32
N SER A 311 -0.62 10.11 -5.67
CA SER A 311 -1.67 9.27 -5.07
C SER A 311 -1.48 9.03 -3.57
N HIS A 312 -0.27 9.17 -3.04
CA HIS A 312 0.04 9.11 -1.61
C HIS A 312 -0.45 10.35 -0.83
N ARG A 313 -0.72 11.45 -1.53
CA ARG A 313 -1.11 12.75 -0.95
C ARG A 313 -2.62 12.92 -0.81
N VAL A 314 -3.42 11.98 -1.31
CA VAL A 314 -4.88 12.13 -1.42
C VAL A 314 -5.63 10.90 -0.95
N ASN A 315 -6.85 11.13 -0.45
CA ASN A 315 -7.76 10.05 -0.09
C ASN A 315 -8.46 9.50 -1.35
N LEU A 316 -7.96 8.39 -1.84
CA LEU A 316 -8.56 7.62 -2.93
C LEU A 316 -8.47 6.13 -2.64
N SER A 317 -9.16 5.31 -3.43
CA SER A 317 -9.16 3.87 -3.28
C SER A 317 -7.72 3.32 -3.19
N GLN A 318 -7.51 2.40 -2.26
CA GLN A 318 -6.22 1.76 -2.05
C GLN A 318 -5.98 0.57 -2.99
N PHE A 319 -7.00 0.19 -3.76
CA PHE A 319 -6.95 -0.90 -4.72
C PHE A 319 -7.77 -0.56 -5.97
N GLY A 320 -7.18 -0.84 -7.12
CA GLY A 320 -7.75 -0.43 -8.40
C GLY A 320 -7.52 1.05 -8.71
N LEU A 321 -7.70 1.42 -9.96
CA LEU A 321 -7.61 2.81 -10.44
C LEU A 321 -8.90 3.15 -11.17
N SER A 322 -9.63 4.16 -10.67
CA SER A 322 -10.81 4.67 -11.35
C SER A 322 -10.43 5.45 -12.61
N ALA A 323 -11.23 5.31 -13.66
CA ALA A 323 -11.03 6.04 -14.91
C ALA A 323 -11.23 7.58 -14.77
N ASP A 324 -11.89 8.01 -13.69
CA ASP A 324 -12.18 9.42 -13.44
C ASP A 324 -11.02 10.16 -12.72
N ILE A 325 -9.96 9.46 -12.39
CA ILE A 325 -8.78 10.05 -11.75
C ILE A 325 -7.88 10.65 -12.82
N ASP A 326 -7.62 11.96 -12.74
CA ASP A 326 -6.75 12.71 -13.66
C ASP A 326 -5.28 12.80 -13.22
N LEU A 327 -4.92 12.08 -12.13
CA LEU A 327 -3.52 12.02 -11.70
C LEU A 327 -2.64 11.35 -12.75
N PRO A 328 -1.43 11.89 -13.00
CA PRO A 328 -0.52 11.34 -14.00
C PRO A 328 -0.13 9.90 -13.68
N GLN A 329 -0.34 9.01 -14.66
CA GLN A 329 0.19 7.63 -14.61
C GLN A 329 1.56 7.63 -15.30
N VAL A 330 2.59 7.27 -14.56
CA VAL A 330 3.97 7.22 -15.05
C VAL A 330 4.43 5.76 -15.07
N PHE A 331 4.81 5.28 -16.26
CA PHE A 331 5.39 3.95 -16.43
C PHE A 331 6.90 4.06 -16.58
N ILE A 332 7.63 3.38 -15.70
CA ILE A 332 9.06 3.56 -15.50
C ILE A 332 9.83 2.44 -16.17
N SER A 333 10.57 2.79 -17.24
CA SER A 333 11.53 1.87 -17.86
C SER A 333 12.88 1.95 -17.16
N THR A 334 13.50 0.80 -16.93
CA THR A 334 14.78 0.68 -16.21
C THR A 334 15.77 -0.21 -16.95
N GLU A 335 17.04 0.09 -16.75
CA GLU A 335 18.16 -0.78 -17.11
C GLU A 335 18.64 -1.56 -15.88
N PRO A 336 19.38 -2.68 -16.05
CA PRO A 336 19.98 -3.39 -14.92
C PRO A 336 20.88 -2.45 -14.09
N GLY A 337 20.66 -2.44 -12.77
CA GLY A 337 21.35 -1.56 -11.83
C GLY A 337 20.66 -0.23 -11.55
N ASP A 338 19.59 0.12 -12.25
CA ASP A 338 18.71 1.22 -11.89
C ASP A 338 17.86 0.85 -10.67
N VAL A 339 17.44 1.84 -9.90
CA VAL A 339 16.58 1.66 -8.73
C VAL A 339 15.34 2.53 -8.85
N THR A 340 14.17 1.90 -8.83
CA THR A 340 12.90 2.61 -8.64
C THR A 340 12.63 2.78 -7.14
N VAL A 341 12.25 3.97 -6.73
CA VAL A 341 11.88 4.26 -5.34
C VAL A 341 10.43 4.69 -5.30
N HIS A 342 9.65 4.19 -4.36
CA HIS A 342 8.31 4.71 -4.09
C HIS A 342 7.96 4.58 -2.61
N THR A 343 7.06 5.44 -2.15
CA THR A 343 6.47 5.29 -0.83
C THR A 343 5.40 4.21 -0.86
N SER A 344 5.23 3.44 0.20
CA SER A 344 4.22 2.37 0.30
C SER A 344 2.78 2.85 0.10
N CYS A 345 2.53 4.15 0.30
CA CYS A 345 1.23 4.79 0.07
C CYS A 345 1.02 5.24 -1.38
N THR A 346 2.02 5.15 -2.25
CA THR A 346 1.86 5.45 -3.67
C THR A 346 1.11 4.32 -4.37
N LEU A 347 0.01 4.66 -5.04
CA LEU A 347 -0.72 3.68 -5.87
C LEU A 347 0.15 3.29 -7.05
N HIS A 348 0.43 2.00 -7.17
CA HIS A 348 1.31 1.48 -8.20
C HIS A 348 0.84 0.11 -8.70
N CYS A 349 1.40 -0.29 -9.83
CA CYS A 349 1.13 -1.59 -10.45
C CYS A 349 2.39 -2.13 -11.14
N SER A 350 2.35 -3.38 -11.53
CA SER A 350 3.37 -3.97 -12.39
C SER A 350 2.70 -4.84 -13.44
N THR A 351 2.84 -4.44 -14.70
CA THR A 351 2.24 -5.17 -15.83
C THR A 351 2.83 -6.57 -16.00
N PRO A 352 2.11 -7.53 -16.60
CA PRO A 352 2.69 -8.84 -16.91
C PRO A 352 3.79 -8.71 -17.97
N PRO A 353 4.87 -9.51 -17.90
CA PRO A 353 5.85 -9.58 -18.97
C PRO A 353 5.26 -10.31 -20.17
N ILE A 354 5.53 -9.79 -21.38
CA ILE A 354 5.00 -10.34 -22.65
C ILE A 354 6.09 -11.08 -23.42
N HIS A 355 7.29 -10.50 -23.53
CA HIS A 355 8.33 -11.03 -24.42
C HIS A 355 9.58 -11.53 -23.67
N SER A 356 9.89 -10.96 -22.52
CA SER A 356 11.05 -11.37 -21.73
C SER A 356 10.74 -11.31 -20.25
N PRO A 357 11.32 -12.22 -19.44
CA PRO A 357 11.09 -12.23 -18.00
C PRO A 357 11.71 -10.99 -17.35
N ARG A 358 11.16 -10.60 -16.21
CA ARG A 358 11.68 -9.53 -15.37
C ARG A 358 12.13 -10.09 -14.01
N ARG A 359 13.25 -9.55 -13.51
CA ARG A 359 13.71 -9.75 -12.13
C ARG A 359 13.93 -8.41 -11.44
N VAL A 360 13.46 -8.31 -10.22
CA VAL A 360 13.64 -7.13 -9.37
C VAL A 360 13.83 -7.56 -7.92
N ALA A 361 14.72 -6.90 -7.20
CA ALA A 361 14.88 -7.05 -5.76
C ALA A 361 14.34 -5.78 -5.08
N TYR A 362 13.29 -5.92 -4.31
CA TYR A 362 12.69 -4.85 -3.52
C TYR A 362 13.31 -4.82 -2.12
N SER A 363 13.98 -3.74 -1.79
CA SER A 363 14.49 -3.49 -0.44
C SER A 363 13.54 -2.53 0.26
N THR A 364 13.00 -2.98 1.38
CA THR A 364 12.04 -2.22 2.18
C THR A 364 12.75 -1.56 3.35
N PHE A 365 12.45 -0.28 3.55
CA PHE A 365 12.93 0.52 4.66
C PHE A 365 11.72 1.08 5.42
N MET A 366 11.65 0.73 6.71
CA MET A 366 10.58 1.13 7.61
C MET A 366 11.05 2.28 8.51
N MET A 367 10.14 3.04 9.06
CA MET A 367 10.49 3.96 10.13
C MET A 367 10.98 3.18 11.36
N GLU A 368 12.02 3.68 12.01
CA GLU A 368 12.63 3.05 13.18
C GLU A 368 11.57 2.66 14.22
N GLY A 369 11.50 1.37 14.53
CA GLY A 369 10.61 0.82 15.54
C GLY A 369 9.11 0.86 15.23
N ASP A 370 8.69 1.38 14.07
CA ASP A 370 7.28 1.64 13.75
C ASP A 370 6.43 0.36 13.76
N THR A 371 6.74 -0.64 12.94
CA THR A 371 5.95 -1.88 12.88
C THR A 371 5.95 -2.61 14.22
N LYS A 372 7.11 -2.75 14.85
CA LYS A 372 7.24 -3.45 16.13
C LYS A 372 6.53 -2.71 17.27
N ALA A 373 6.63 -1.38 17.29
CA ALA A 373 5.91 -0.56 18.26
C ALA A 373 4.40 -0.68 18.07
N LEU A 374 3.92 -0.63 16.83
CA LEU A 374 2.52 -0.79 16.49
C LEU A 374 1.97 -2.17 16.87
N GLU A 375 2.68 -3.24 16.54
CA GLU A 375 2.30 -4.62 16.92
C GLU A 375 2.27 -4.80 18.44
N THR A 376 3.26 -4.26 19.13
CA THR A 376 3.32 -4.29 20.60
C THR A 376 2.14 -3.55 21.21
N ARG A 377 1.86 -2.34 20.73
CA ARG A 377 0.73 -1.53 21.20
C ARG A 377 -0.61 -2.19 20.92
N LEU A 378 -0.79 -2.76 19.73
CA LEU A 378 -2.00 -3.51 19.39
C LEU A 378 -2.21 -4.71 20.32
N ARG A 379 -1.15 -5.44 20.63
CA ARG A 379 -1.21 -6.57 21.56
C ARG A 379 -1.62 -6.11 22.95
N GLU A 380 -0.98 -5.08 23.50
CA GLU A 380 -1.32 -4.50 24.80
C GLU A 380 -2.78 -4.06 24.87
N VAL A 381 -3.26 -3.33 23.87
CA VAL A 381 -4.63 -2.83 23.83
C VAL A 381 -5.63 -3.99 23.75
N ARG A 382 -5.35 -5.05 22.98
CA ARG A 382 -6.20 -6.22 22.87
C ARG A 382 -6.19 -7.08 24.12
N ASP A 383 -5.04 -7.28 24.75
CA ASP A 383 -4.90 -8.00 26.03
C ASP A 383 -5.67 -7.29 27.14
N GLN A 384 -5.58 -5.98 27.24
CA GLN A 384 -6.32 -5.17 28.21
C GLN A 384 -7.83 -5.30 28.04
N ALA A 385 -8.31 -5.49 26.82
CA ALA A 385 -9.73 -5.69 26.54
C ALA A 385 -10.18 -7.14 26.73
N GLY A 386 -9.30 -8.06 27.13
CA GLY A 386 -9.59 -9.48 27.27
C GLY A 386 -9.92 -10.19 25.94
N ARG A 387 -9.42 -9.65 24.84
CA ARG A 387 -9.67 -10.13 23.47
C ARG A 387 -8.46 -10.90 22.95
N ASP A 388 -8.47 -12.20 23.16
CA ASP A 388 -7.51 -13.17 22.61
C ASP A 388 -7.84 -13.41 21.11
N THR A 389 -7.48 -12.46 20.22
CA THR A 389 -7.87 -12.61 18.80
C THR A 389 -6.71 -12.51 17.82
N PHE A 390 -5.48 -12.68 18.25
CA PHE A 390 -4.38 -12.88 17.33
C PHE A 390 -3.56 -14.10 17.77
N ALA A 391 -3.95 -15.28 17.25
CA ALA A 391 -2.97 -16.31 16.97
C ALA A 391 -2.46 -16.03 15.54
N PRO A 392 -1.16 -15.97 15.29
CA PRO A 392 -0.65 -16.00 13.94
C PRO A 392 -1.08 -17.31 13.30
N SER A 393 -1.72 -17.23 12.14
CA SER A 393 -2.01 -18.38 11.27
C SER A 393 -0.71 -18.87 10.67
#